data_d3e3bba3c62253a6025f0c7bd6767ff1
#
_entry.id   d3e3bba3c62253a6025f0c7bd6767ff1
#
_cell.length_a   1.000
_cell.length_b   1.000
_cell.length_c   1.000
_cell.angle_alpha   90.00
_cell.angle_beta   90.00
_cell.angle_gamma   90.00
#
_symmetry.space_group_name_H-M   'P 1'
#
loop_
_entity.id
_entity.type
_entity.pdbx_description
1 polymer ?
#
loop_
_entity_poly.entity_id
_entity_poly.type
_entity_poly.pdbx_seq_one_letter_code
_entity_poly.pdbx_strand_id
1 'polypeptide(L)'
;DRFEFTAPSPIFDITAEAEYETATLHAVVPMNVINPTNPGTIPNYVEIYFQLTEKDNVVGGDWEYVSEEDIHYVPATTLGTADIWGLSCDIYGLKDNTEYCYRVYIKLSSTKTLYSDSKEFKTKDAYTVKYTTDAQPRIVTITASCTDYAASKDNARIRFYLSTSKSNVENEKESCTIMDCEISGKKAVATFKDLDFNTTYYYKGILTFEEKEEGGNTKTVTKKGTVNKVTTPDPFNIETKDAVVEDAMVTLKATISDAALAEMKSGNYNTIYPAFD
;
A
#
# COMPACT_ATOMS: atom_id res chain seq x y z
N ASP A 1 44.94 -5.72 -20.35
CA ASP A 1 43.73 -5.91 -19.51
C ASP A 1 44.19 -6.26 -18.10
N ARG A 2 44.08 -5.32 -17.17
CA ARG A 2 44.25 -5.58 -15.72
C ARG A 2 42.96 -6.20 -15.21
N PHE A 3 43.01 -7.45 -14.87
CA PHE A 3 41.96 -8.06 -14.03
C PHE A 3 42.12 -7.48 -12.61
N GLU A 4 41.28 -6.53 -12.24
CA GLU A 4 41.17 -6.11 -10.85
C GLU A 4 40.44 -7.22 -10.10
N PHE A 5 41.16 -7.96 -9.28
CA PHE A 5 40.60 -8.95 -8.35
C PHE A 5 40.10 -8.14 -7.15
N THR A 6 38.82 -7.84 -7.12
CA THR A 6 38.18 -7.36 -5.89
C THR A 6 38.11 -8.57 -4.94
N ALA A 7 38.83 -8.50 -3.83
CA ALA A 7 38.68 -9.49 -2.79
C ALA A 7 37.23 -9.50 -2.30
N PRO A 8 36.60 -10.67 -2.08
CA PRO A 8 35.25 -10.73 -1.57
C PRO A 8 35.16 -9.96 -0.24
N SER A 9 34.03 -9.29 -0.02
CA SER A 9 33.76 -8.60 1.23
C SER A 9 33.95 -9.55 2.41
N PRO A 10 34.71 -9.16 3.45
CA PRO A 10 34.86 -9.98 4.66
C PRO A 10 33.58 -10.04 5.51
N ILE A 11 32.56 -9.28 5.15
CA ILE A 11 31.28 -9.23 5.88
C ILE A 11 30.30 -10.11 5.14
N PHE A 12 29.77 -11.12 5.83
CA PHE A 12 28.85 -12.10 5.25
C PHE A 12 27.40 -11.79 5.65
N ASP A 13 26.48 -12.18 4.75
CA ASP A 13 25.03 -12.26 4.98
C ASP A 13 24.41 -11.04 5.69
N ILE A 14 24.38 -9.90 4.99
CA ILE A 14 23.54 -8.79 5.42
C ILE A 14 22.10 -9.02 4.98
N THR A 15 21.14 -8.86 5.89
CA THR A 15 19.70 -9.01 5.64
C THR A 15 18.90 -7.88 6.27
N ALA A 16 17.70 -7.62 5.75
CA ALA A 16 16.78 -6.63 6.27
C ALA A 16 15.38 -7.24 6.39
N GLU A 17 14.71 -6.94 7.51
CA GLU A 17 13.29 -7.20 7.71
C GLU A 17 12.58 -5.85 7.77
N ALA A 18 11.83 -5.53 6.72
CA ALA A 18 11.18 -4.23 6.59
C ALA A 18 9.69 -4.31 6.88
N GLU A 19 9.20 -3.36 7.65
CA GLU A 19 7.80 -3.08 7.91
C GLU A 19 7.37 -1.77 7.22
N TYR A 20 6.35 -1.10 7.69
CA TYR A 20 5.77 0.09 7.03
C TYR A 20 6.69 1.32 7.12
N GLU A 21 7.17 1.64 8.32
CA GLU A 21 8.02 2.80 8.60
C GLU A 21 9.23 2.41 9.45
N THR A 22 9.52 1.12 9.51
CA THR A 22 10.62 0.56 10.29
C THR A 22 11.31 -0.55 9.53
N ALA A 23 12.56 -0.83 9.89
CA ALA A 23 13.28 -2.01 9.44
C ALA A 23 14.24 -2.49 10.53
N THR A 24 14.47 -3.82 10.59
CA THR A 24 15.56 -4.40 11.37
C THR A 24 16.61 -4.90 10.39
N LEU A 25 17.83 -4.41 10.53
CA LEU A 25 18.99 -4.83 9.74
C LEU A 25 19.83 -5.81 10.53
N HIS A 26 20.33 -6.83 9.85
CA HIS A 26 21.22 -7.84 10.41
C HIS A 26 22.45 -8.02 9.53
N ALA A 27 23.58 -8.35 10.17
CA ALA A 27 24.80 -8.75 9.48
C ALA A 27 25.56 -9.79 10.27
N VAL A 28 26.41 -10.56 9.60
CA VAL A 28 27.33 -11.50 10.23
C VAL A 28 28.75 -11.12 9.84
N VAL A 29 29.60 -10.89 10.86
CA VAL A 29 30.99 -10.49 10.67
C VAL A 29 31.92 -11.48 11.37
N PRO A 30 32.89 -12.09 10.67
CA PRO A 30 33.91 -12.92 11.32
C PRO A 30 34.80 -12.07 12.24
N MET A 31 35.01 -12.51 13.45
CA MET A 31 35.77 -11.77 14.44
C MET A 31 37.23 -11.56 14.11
N ASN A 32 37.86 -12.46 13.37
CA ASN A 32 39.22 -12.32 12.90
C ASN A 32 39.42 -11.11 11.94
N VAL A 33 38.34 -10.58 11.37
CA VAL A 33 38.35 -9.36 10.54
C VAL A 33 38.46 -8.12 11.41
N ILE A 34 37.74 -8.09 12.54
CA ILE A 34 37.67 -6.96 13.46
C ILE A 34 38.89 -6.94 14.39
N ASN A 35 39.21 -8.07 14.98
CA ASN A 35 40.30 -8.21 15.92
C ASN A 35 41.05 -9.55 15.68
N PRO A 36 42.01 -9.57 14.77
CA PRO A 36 42.72 -10.81 14.42
C PRO A 36 43.60 -11.37 15.56
N THR A 37 43.96 -10.54 16.52
CA THR A 37 44.83 -10.95 17.66
C THR A 37 44.01 -11.47 18.86
N ASN A 38 42.76 -11.05 18.99
CA ASN A 38 41.85 -11.51 20.04
C ASN A 38 40.40 -11.52 19.53
N PRO A 39 40.01 -12.55 18.78
CA PRO A 39 38.69 -12.60 18.13
C PRO A 39 37.49 -12.55 19.08
N GLY A 40 37.67 -12.78 20.37
CA GLY A 40 36.59 -12.74 21.37
C GLY A 40 36.18 -11.34 21.83
N THR A 41 36.85 -10.25 21.35
CA THR A 41 36.61 -8.91 21.85
C THR A 41 36.62 -7.87 20.74
N ILE A 42 35.72 -6.89 20.83
CA ILE A 42 35.75 -5.68 19.98
C ILE A 42 36.57 -4.62 20.72
N PRO A 43 37.66 -4.11 20.13
CA PRO A 43 38.40 -3.00 20.70
C PRO A 43 37.54 -1.74 20.83
N ASN A 44 37.69 -0.97 21.88
CA ASN A 44 36.91 0.24 22.16
C ASN A 44 37.05 1.35 21.09
N TYR A 45 38.06 1.27 20.21
CA TYR A 45 38.30 2.22 19.14
C TYR A 45 37.63 1.80 17.83
N VAL A 46 37.03 0.61 17.77
CA VAL A 46 36.30 0.13 16.57
C VAL A 46 34.88 0.66 16.62
N GLU A 47 34.50 1.34 15.55
CA GLU A 47 33.16 1.85 15.38
C GLU A 47 32.44 0.99 14.35
N ILE A 48 31.20 0.55 14.66
CA ILE A 48 30.43 -0.31 13.77
C ILE A 48 29.03 0.30 13.59
N TYR A 49 28.68 0.56 12.34
CA TYR A 49 27.40 1.13 11.96
C TYR A 49 26.80 0.37 10.76
N PHE A 50 25.48 0.46 10.65
CA PHE A 50 24.82 0.33 9.34
C PHE A 50 24.72 1.72 8.73
N GLN A 51 25.13 1.83 7.48
CA GLN A 51 24.84 2.99 6.63
C GLN A 51 23.57 2.69 5.84
N LEU A 52 22.65 3.65 5.82
CA LEU A 52 21.37 3.57 5.15
C LEU A 52 21.10 4.86 4.37
N THR A 53 20.55 4.74 3.17
CA THR A 53 20.06 5.87 2.37
C THR A 53 18.88 5.45 1.50
N GLU A 54 18.09 6.40 1.01
CA GLU A 54 17.10 6.10 -0.02
C GLU A 54 17.82 5.66 -1.31
N LYS A 55 17.24 4.67 -2.01
CA LYS A 55 17.86 4.08 -3.21
C LYS A 55 18.13 5.11 -4.31
N ASP A 56 17.27 6.10 -4.44
CA ASP A 56 17.39 7.14 -5.45
C ASP A 56 18.67 8.00 -5.27
N ASN A 57 19.26 7.99 -4.08
CA ASN A 57 20.53 8.67 -3.78
C ASN A 57 21.74 7.87 -4.26
N VAL A 58 21.60 6.56 -4.51
CA VAL A 58 22.70 5.67 -4.92
C VAL A 58 22.70 5.50 -6.44
N VAL A 59 23.49 6.30 -7.12
CA VAL A 59 23.55 6.29 -8.60
C VAL A 59 24.43 5.14 -9.08
N GLY A 60 23.86 4.22 -9.85
CA GLY A 60 24.61 3.09 -10.43
C GLY A 60 25.13 2.07 -9.41
N GLY A 61 24.61 2.09 -8.17
CA GLY A 61 25.06 1.22 -7.07
C GLY A 61 26.29 1.75 -6.33
N ASP A 62 26.74 2.95 -6.65
CA ASP A 62 27.95 3.56 -6.09
C ASP A 62 27.61 4.54 -4.94
N TRP A 63 28.16 4.26 -3.76
CA TRP A 63 28.02 5.08 -2.56
C TRP A 63 28.97 6.30 -2.54
N GLU A 64 29.94 6.37 -3.43
CA GLU A 64 30.89 7.48 -3.48
C GLU A 64 30.20 8.81 -3.83
N TYR A 65 29.08 8.73 -4.56
CA TYR A 65 28.31 9.90 -4.98
C TYR A 65 27.14 10.25 -4.05
N VAL A 66 26.93 9.47 -2.97
CA VAL A 66 25.88 9.79 -1.98
C VAL A 66 26.37 10.93 -1.09
N SER A 67 25.57 11.99 -0.97
CA SER A 67 25.88 13.08 -0.06
C SER A 67 25.95 12.59 1.39
N GLU A 68 26.92 13.05 2.16
CA GLU A 68 27.08 12.65 3.57
C GLU A 68 25.83 12.96 4.40
N GLU A 69 25.08 14.00 4.06
CA GLU A 69 23.82 14.37 4.72
C GLU A 69 22.66 13.40 4.45
N ASP A 70 22.74 12.64 3.32
CA ASP A 70 21.77 11.63 2.93
C ASP A 70 22.10 10.24 3.51
N ILE A 71 23.24 10.08 4.15
CA ILE A 71 23.65 8.82 4.76
C ILE A 71 23.28 8.82 6.24
N HIS A 72 22.40 7.90 6.62
CA HIS A 72 22.07 7.66 8.02
C HIS A 72 23.01 6.60 8.60
N TYR A 73 23.72 6.95 9.66
CA TYR A 73 24.59 6.06 10.42
C TYR A 73 23.84 5.54 11.64
N VAL A 74 23.51 4.26 11.64
CA VAL A 74 22.78 3.63 12.76
C VAL A 74 23.74 2.70 13.50
N PRO A 75 24.04 2.97 14.80
CA PRO A 75 24.92 2.13 15.60
C PRO A 75 24.43 0.68 15.63
N ALA A 76 25.33 -0.26 15.40
CA ALA A 76 25.02 -1.68 15.43
C ALA A 76 25.14 -2.22 16.87
N THR A 77 24.13 -2.97 17.30
CA THR A 77 24.20 -3.81 18.50
C THR A 77 24.88 -5.12 18.14
N THR A 78 25.85 -5.51 18.93
CA THR A 78 26.59 -6.76 18.70
C THR A 78 26.00 -7.90 19.52
N LEU A 79 25.73 -9.01 18.84
CA LEU A 79 25.19 -10.23 19.42
C LEU A 79 26.11 -11.37 19.01
N GLY A 80 26.79 -12.06 19.93
CA GLY A 80 27.55 -13.23 19.49
C GLY A 80 28.58 -13.83 20.43
N THR A 81 29.22 -14.89 19.94
CA THR A 81 30.23 -15.72 20.58
C THR A 81 31.58 -15.55 19.88
N ALA A 82 32.65 -16.10 20.45
CA ALA A 82 34.06 -15.84 20.16
C ALA A 82 34.49 -15.82 18.66
N ASP A 83 33.81 -16.47 17.74
CA ASP A 83 34.27 -16.63 16.35
C ASP A 83 33.44 -15.86 15.31
N ILE A 84 32.16 -15.62 15.59
CA ILE A 84 31.22 -14.96 14.68
C ILE A 84 30.35 -13.97 15.48
N TRP A 85 30.26 -12.75 15.00
CA TRP A 85 29.42 -11.71 15.61
C TRP A 85 28.23 -11.42 14.71
N GLY A 86 27.02 -11.59 15.28
CA GLY A 86 25.82 -11.00 14.73
C GLY A 86 25.79 -9.50 15.03
N LEU A 87 25.45 -8.71 14.03
CA LEU A 87 25.16 -7.29 14.17
C LEU A 87 23.66 -7.10 13.92
N SER A 88 23.03 -6.25 14.71
CA SER A 88 21.62 -5.91 14.50
C SER A 88 21.39 -4.43 14.83
N CYS A 89 20.46 -3.80 14.11
CA CYS A 89 19.91 -2.52 14.51
C CYS A 89 18.44 -2.40 14.06
N ASP A 90 17.66 -1.70 14.89
CA ASP A 90 16.29 -1.31 14.54
C ASP A 90 16.29 0.13 14.07
N ILE A 91 15.60 0.38 12.96
CA ILE A 91 15.47 1.68 12.32
C ILE A 91 14.01 2.09 12.35
N TYR A 92 13.76 3.33 12.72
CA TYR A 92 12.44 3.93 12.82
C TYR A 92 12.35 5.21 11.99
N GLY A 93 11.14 5.61 11.66
CA GLY A 93 10.87 6.85 10.91
C GLY A 93 11.22 6.77 9.43
N LEU A 94 11.26 5.56 8.87
CA LEU A 94 11.41 5.37 7.43
C LEU A 94 10.15 5.83 6.70
N LYS A 95 10.30 6.26 5.45
CA LYS A 95 9.16 6.52 4.56
C LYS A 95 8.52 5.20 4.15
N ASP A 96 7.21 5.14 4.12
CA ASP A 96 6.47 3.98 3.61
C ASP A 96 6.67 3.80 2.10
N ASN A 97 6.50 2.57 1.61
CA ASN A 97 6.60 2.20 0.19
C ASN A 97 7.87 2.69 -0.52
N THR A 98 8.97 2.86 0.23
CA THR A 98 10.23 3.46 -0.24
C THR A 98 11.34 2.42 -0.32
N GLU A 99 12.14 2.47 -1.38
CA GLU A 99 13.30 1.61 -1.56
C GLU A 99 14.52 2.25 -0.88
N TYR A 100 15.27 1.45 -0.14
CA TYR A 100 16.47 1.83 0.59
C TYR A 100 17.65 0.96 0.18
N CYS A 101 18.84 1.56 0.12
CA CYS A 101 20.12 0.86 0.06
C CYS A 101 20.76 0.88 1.44
N TYR A 102 21.41 -0.21 1.82
CA TYR A 102 22.15 -0.31 3.08
C TYR A 102 23.38 -1.15 2.96
N ARG A 103 24.37 -0.89 3.84
CA ARG A 103 25.59 -1.65 3.99
C ARG A 103 26.12 -1.54 5.41
N VAL A 104 27.03 -2.45 5.80
CA VAL A 104 27.78 -2.33 7.04
C VAL A 104 29.03 -1.48 6.84
N TYR A 105 29.28 -0.61 7.78
CA TYR A 105 30.46 0.25 7.88
C TYR A 105 31.21 -0.09 9.18
N ILE A 106 32.49 -0.46 9.07
CA ILE A 106 33.35 -0.77 10.21
C ILE A 106 34.62 0.08 10.12
N LYS A 107 34.80 0.99 11.07
CA LYS A 107 36.02 1.79 11.19
C LYS A 107 36.95 1.13 12.17
N LEU A 108 38.02 0.54 11.65
CA LEU A 108 39.02 -0.18 12.42
C LEU A 108 40.12 0.75 12.97
N SER A 109 40.34 1.90 12.33
CA SER A 109 41.31 2.93 12.76
C SER A 109 41.00 4.24 12.03
N SER A 110 41.78 5.29 12.30
CA SER A 110 41.70 6.54 11.55
C SER A 110 42.01 6.43 10.03
N THR A 111 42.63 5.33 9.61
CA THR A 111 43.09 5.13 8.21
C THR A 111 42.53 3.85 7.60
N LYS A 112 41.80 3.04 8.34
CA LYS A 112 41.28 1.75 7.86
C LYS A 112 39.80 1.57 8.12
N THR A 113 39.03 1.51 7.06
CA THR A 113 37.59 1.26 7.06
C THR A 113 37.28 0.02 6.20
N LEU A 114 36.28 -0.73 6.63
CA LEU A 114 35.72 -1.86 5.87
C LEU A 114 34.25 -1.58 5.57
N TYR A 115 33.81 -2.05 4.42
CA TYR A 115 32.41 -2.01 3.98
C TYR A 115 31.96 -3.41 3.57
N SER A 116 30.68 -3.69 3.81
CA SER A 116 30.04 -4.84 3.15
C SER A 116 29.66 -4.46 1.71
N ASP A 117 29.27 -5.48 0.94
CA ASP A 117 28.47 -5.24 -0.25
C ASP A 117 27.17 -4.51 0.13
N SER A 118 26.65 -3.72 -0.80
CA SER A 118 25.37 -3.04 -0.65
C SER A 118 24.23 -3.98 -0.94
N LYS A 119 23.16 -3.90 -0.15
CA LYS A 119 21.88 -4.56 -0.43
C LYS A 119 20.74 -3.55 -0.36
N GLU A 120 19.60 -3.99 -0.85
CA GLU A 120 18.39 -3.18 -0.91
C GLU A 120 17.26 -3.83 -0.12
N PHE A 121 16.36 -3.01 0.39
CA PHE A 121 15.04 -3.44 0.87
C PHE A 121 14.00 -2.39 0.53
N LYS A 122 12.73 -2.76 0.62
CA LYS A 122 11.62 -1.86 0.43
C LYS A 122 10.69 -1.91 1.63
N THR A 123 10.33 -0.76 2.17
CA THR A 123 9.29 -0.66 3.20
C THR A 123 7.92 -1.02 2.63
N LYS A 124 7.05 -1.60 3.45
CA LYS A 124 5.68 -1.93 3.05
C LYS A 124 4.87 -0.66 2.82
N ASP A 125 3.89 -0.74 1.91
CA ASP A 125 2.93 0.35 1.72
C ASP A 125 1.96 0.39 2.91
N ALA A 126 2.08 1.44 3.71
CA ALA A 126 1.32 1.62 4.94
C ALA A 126 -0.16 1.98 4.68
N TYR A 127 -0.46 2.62 3.56
CA TYR A 127 -1.71 3.34 3.36
C TYR A 127 -2.49 2.89 2.11
N THR A 128 -2.13 1.76 1.53
CA THR A 128 -2.89 1.19 0.40
C THR A 128 -4.34 0.93 0.80
N VAL A 129 -5.25 1.46 0.01
CA VAL A 129 -6.69 1.19 0.10
C VAL A 129 -7.15 0.46 -1.15
N LYS A 130 -7.72 -0.72 -0.97
CA LYS A 130 -8.32 -1.52 -2.07
C LYS A 130 -9.83 -1.38 -2.02
N TYR A 131 -10.46 -1.30 -3.19
CA TYR A 131 -11.90 -1.13 -3.30
C TYR A 131 -12.56 -2.35 -3.93
N THR A 132 -13.72 -2.71 -3.40
CA THR A 132 -14.68 -3.60 -4.05
C THR A 132 -16.03 -2.90 -4.13
N THR A 133 -16.78 -3.17 -5.17
CA THR A 133 -18.10 -2.57 -5.40
C THR A 133 -19.14 -3.65 -5.58
N ASP A 134 -20.32 -3.42 -5.02
CA ASP A 134 -21.55 -4.14 -5.33
C ASP A 134 -22.54 -3.12 -5.91
N ALA A 135 -22.97 -3.37 -7.16
CA ALA A 135 -23.88 -2.49 -7.88
C ALA A 135 -25.21 -3.18 -8.13
N GLN A 136 -26.25 -2.57 -7.61
CA GLN A 136 -27.65 -2.94 -7.85
C GLN A 136 -28.34 -1.78 -8.58
N PRO A 137 -29.50 -1.99 -9.20
CA PRO A 137 -30.28 -0.89 -9.72
C PRO A 137 -30.46 0.19 -8.64
N ARG A 138 -30.12 1.43 -8.91
CA ARG A 138 -30.18 2.59 -8.00
C ARG A 138 -29.30 2.55 -6.76
N ILE A 139 -28.51 1.50 -6.53
CA ILE A 139 -27.69 1.38 -5.32
C ILE A 139 -26.29 0.96 -5.70
N VAL A 140 -25.30 1.65 -5.16
CA VAL A 140 -23.90 1.23 -5.22
C VAL A 140 -23.35 1.18 -3.81
N THR A 141 -22.86 0.02 -3.41
CA THR A 141 -22.10 -0.17 -2.18
C THR A 141 -20.61 -0.27 -2.52
N ILE A 142 -19.82 0.61 -1.93
CA ILE A 142 -18.36 0.62 -2.06
C ILE A 142 -17.76 0.20 -0.74
N THR A 143 -16.99 -0.88 -0.76
CA THR A 143 -16.20 -1.32 0.40
C THR A 143 -14.73 -1.01 0.15
N ALA A 144 -14.17 -0.17 0.98
CA ALA A 144 -12.73 0.08 1.03
C ALA A 144 -12.10 -0.84 2.08
N SER A 145 -10.98 -1.47 1.75
CA SER A 145 -10.17 -2.27 2.66
C SER A 145 -8.78 -1.65 2.76
N CYS A 146 -8.36 -1.28 3.96
CA CYS A 146 -7.06 -0.69 4.25
C CYS A 146 -6.12 -1.68 4.94
N THR A 147 -4.85 -1.31 5.10
CA THR A 147 -3.85 -2.07 5.86
C THR A 147 -4.16 -2.06 7.35
N ASP A 148 -3.57 -3.00 8.11
CA ASP A 148 -3.63 -3.00 9.59
C ASP A 148 -3.08 -1.70 10.15
N TYR A 149 -1.99 -1.21 9.54
CA TYR A 149 -1.33 0.01 9.96
C TYR A 149 -2.24 1.23 9.83
N ALA A 150 -2.88 1.42 8.66
CA ALA A 150 -3.84 2.52 8.45
C ALA A 150 -5.06 2.41 9.40
N ALA A 151 -5.55 1.19 9.63
CA ALA A 151 -6.69 0.95 10.52
C ALA A 151 -6.38 1.18 12.01
N SER A 152 -5.11 1.10 12.42
CA SER A 152 -4.67 1.33 13.79
C SER A 152 -4.45 2.81 14.15
N LYS A 153 -4.50 3.71 13.16
CA LYS A 153 -4.29 5.15 13.38
C LYS A 153 -5.51 5.78 14.06
N ASP A 154 -5.25 6.79 14.89
CA ASP A 154 -6.29 7.54 15.59
C ASP A 154 -7.24 8.26 14.61
N ASN A 155 -8.53 8.18 14.84
CA ASN A 155 -9.58 8.80 14.03
C ASN A 155 -9.52 8.45 12.52
N ALA A 156 -9.02 7.24 12.19
CA ALA A 156 -8.94 6.79 10.81
C ALA A 156 -10.32 6.63 10.19
N ARG A 157 -10.53 7.29 9.05
CA ARG A 157 -11.79 7.26 8.28
C ARG A 157 -11.53 7.36 6.79
N ILE A 158 -12.52 6.96 5.99
CA ILE A 158 -12.47 7.14 4.54
C ILE A 158 -13.65 8.00 4.11
N ARG A 159 -13.33 9.11 3.43
CA ARG A 159 -14.30 9.96 2.75
C ARG A 159 -14.43 9.52 1.31
N PHE A 160 -15.62 9.10 0.92
CA PHE A 160 -15.93 8.73 -0.46
C PHE A 160 -16.57 9.88 -1.21
N TYR A 161 -16.17 10.04 -2.47
CA TYR A 161 -16.75 10.94 -3.46
C TYR A 161 -17.33 10.09 -4.58
N LEU A 162 -18.58 10.35 -4.97
CA LEU A 162 -19.27 9.68 -6.07
C LEU A 162 -19.88 10.72 -7.02
N SER A 163 -19.70 10.57 -8.33
CA SER A 163 -20.31 11.43 -9.35
C SER A 163 -20.31 10.76 -10.71
N THR A 164 -21.22 11.16 -11.60
CA THR A 164 -21.17 10.80 -13.03
C THR A 164 -20.04 11.52 -13.78
N SER A 165 -19.50 12.59 -13.20
CA SER A 165 -18.36 13.33 -13.75
C SER A 165 -17.04 12.87 -13.12
N LYS A 166 -16.16 12.27 -13.92
CA LYS A 166 -14.81 11.87 -13.50
C LYS A 166 -14.02 13.06 -12.94
N SER A 167 -14.08 14.22 -13.65
CA SER A 167 -13.37 15.44 -13.24
C SER A 167 -13.84 15.99 -11.90
N ASN A 168 -15.13 15.85 -11.55
CA ASN A 168 -15.62 16.28 -10.26
C ASN A 168 -15.03 15.42 -9.13
N VAL A 169 -14.91 14.09 -9.35
CA VAL A 169 -14.32 13.19 -8.38
C VAL A 169 -12.80 13.39 -8.26
N GLU A 170 -12.10 13.58 -9.37
CA GLU A 170 -10.66 13.89 -9.38
C GLU A 170 -10.32 15.12 -8.53
N ASN A 171 -11.14 16.17 -8.68
CA ASN A 171 -10.96 17.47 -8.02
C ASN A 171 -11.73 17.61 -6.70
N GLU A 172 -12.33 16.51 -6.18
CA GLU A 172 -12.99 16.48 -4.86
C GLU A 172 -14.06 17.58 -4.69
N LYS A 173 -14.82 17.85 -5.75
CA LYS A 173 -15.81 18.93 -5.75
C LYS A 173 -17.00 18.64 -4.85
N GLU A 174 -17.55 19.67 -4.23
CA GLU A 174 -18.77 19.59 -3.41
C GLU A 174 -20.01 19.12 -4.18
N SER A 175 -19.98 19.21 -5.52
CA SER A 175 -21.03 18.66 -6.39
C SER A 175 -21.06 17.12 -6.46
N CYS A 176 -20.08 16.44 -5.88
CA CYS A 176 -20.12 14.99 -5.68
C CYS A 176 -21.07 14.63 -4.54
N THR A 177 -21.67 13.45 -4.61
CA THR A 177 -22.25 12.83 -3.41
C THR A 177 -21.11 12.37 -2.52
N ILE A 178 -21.09 12.85 -1.27
CA ILE A 178 -19.99 12.62 -0.34
C ILE A 178 -20.47 11.77 0.83
N MET A 179 -19.69 10.80 1.26
CA MET A 179 -19.96 9.98 2.42
C MET A 179 -18.69 9.76 3.25
N ASP A 180 -18.75 10.16 4.53
CA ASP A 180 -17.68 9.90 5.51
C ASP A 180 -17.98 8.58 6.23
N CYS A 181 -17.02 7.65 6.21
CA CYS A 181 -17.15 6.34 6.80
C CYS A 181 -16.01 6.06 7.77
N GLU A 182 -16.34 5.65 8.99
CA GLU A 182 -15.37 5.15 9.96
C GLU A 182 -14.82 3.80 9.50
N ILE A 183 -13.57 3.51 9.86
CA ILE A 183 -12.94 2.23 9.59
C ILE A 183 -13.25 1.28 10.75
N SER A 184 -13.89 0.17 10.43
CA SER A 184 -14.15 -0.91 11.37
C SER A 184 -13.57 -2.22 10.85
N GLY A 185 -12.68 -2.85 11.62
CA GLY A 185 -12.03 -4.10 11.20
C GLY A 185 -11.34 -3.99 9.84
N LYS A 186 -10.60 -2.91 9.56
CA LYS A 186 -9.90 -2.60 8.31
C LYS A 186 -10.80 -2.26 7.12
N LYS A 187 -12.09 -2.07 7.32
CA LYS A 187 -13.04 -1.78 6.25
C LYS A 187 -13.83 -0.51 6.55
N ALA A 188 -14.09 0.25 5.49
CA ALA A 188 -15.06 1.32 5.48
C ALA A 188 -16.07 1.04 4.36
N VAL A 189 -17.38 1.16 4.65
CA VAL A 189 -18.44 0.83 3.70
C VAL A 189 -19.33 2.04 3.48
N ALA A 190 -19.47 2.45 2.21
CA ALA A 190 -20.37 3.50 1.77
C ALA A 190 -21.47 2.91 0.88
N THR A 191 -22.73 3.22 1.17
CA THR A 191 -23.86 2.80 0.34
C THR A 191 -24.58 4.01 -0.21
N PHE A 192 -24.44 4.26 -1.50
CA PHE A 192 -25.09 5.32 -2.24
C PHE A 192 -26.42 4.81 -2.80
N LYS A 193 -27.47 5.55 -2.59
CA LYS A 193 -28.84 5.19 -3.00
C LYS A 193 -29.41 6.23 -3.97
N ASP A 194 -30.57 5.93 -4.53
CA ASP A 194 -31.31 6.79 -5.44
C ASP A 194 -30.51 7.22 -6.70
N LEU A 195 -29.66 6.31 -7.15
CA LEU A 195 -28.85 6.49 -8.36
C LEU A 195 -29.66 6.19 -9.63
N ASP A 196 -29.20 6.72 -10.76
CA ASP A 196 -29.79 6.42 -12.06
C ASP A 196 -29.40 5.02 -12.53
N PHE A 197 -30.29 4.35 -13.28
CA PHE A 197 -30.04 3.07 -13.90
C PHE A 197 -29.03 3.18 -15.06
N ASN A 198 -28.40 2.07 -15.40
CA ASN A 198 -27.50 1.95 -16.55
C ASN A 198 -26.52 3.12 -16.66
N THR A 199 -26.08 3.62 -15.49
CA THR A 199 -25.30 4.84 -15.40
C THR A 199 -23.93 4.55 -14.80
N THR A 200 -22.89 5.05 -15.45
CA THR A 200 -21.52 4.93 -14.94
C THR A 200 -21.23 6.05 -13.97
N TYR A 201 -20.86 5.66 -12.76
CA TYR A 201 -20.38 6.55 -11.71
C TYR A 201 -18.87 6.37 -11.53
N TYR A 202 -18.20 7.48 -11.27
CA TYR A 202 -16.82 7.51 -10.83
C TYR A 202 -16.78 7.70 -9.33
N TYR A 203 -15.81 7.08 -8.67
CA TYR A 203 -15.65 7.21 -7.23
C TYR A 203 -14.18 7.24 -6.83
N LYS A 204 -13.93 7.82 -5.66
CA LYS A 204 -12.62 7.94 -5.04
C LYS A 204 -12.79 7.92 -3.53
N GLY A 205 -11.93 7.23 -2.82
CA GLY A 205 -11.81 7.30 -1.37
C GLY A 205 -10.59 8.10 -0.95
N ILE A 206 -10.72 8.87 0.10
CA ILE A 206 -9.63 9.60 0.73
C ILE A 206 -9.54 9.10 2.16
N LEU A 207 -8.42 8.47 2.50
CA LEU A 207 -8.10 8.06 3.86
C LEU A 207 -7.58 9.28 4.63
N THR A 208 -8.16 9.54 5.80
CA THR A 208 -7.68 10.55 6.75
C THR A 208 -7.52 9.92 8.12
N PHE A 209 -6.51 10.35 8.86
CA PHE A 209 -6.24 9.91 10.24
C PHE A 209 -5.45 10.98 10.98
N GLU A 210 -5.30 10.82 12.28
CA GLU A 210 -4.55 11.74 13.12
C GLU A 210 -3.22 11.10 13.56
N GLU A 211 -2.16 11.91 13.54
CA GLU A 211 -0.84 11.58 14.07
C GLU A 211 -0.46 12.56 15.14
N LYS A 212 0.15 12.06 16.22
CA LYS A 212 0.71 12.90 17.28
C LYS A 212 2.12 13.34 16.91
N GLU A 213 2.36 14.64 16.90
CA GLU A 213 3.68 15.22 16.69
C GLU A 213 4.47 15.30 18.01
N GLU A 214 5.79 15.40 17.90
CA GLU A 214 6.64 15.77 19.05
C GLU A 214 6.17 17.12 19.63
N GLY A 215 5.82 17.13 20.91
CA GLY A 215 5.21 18.30 21.57
C GLY A 215 3.71 18.19 21.84
N GLY A 216 3.06 17.07 21.46
CA GLY A 216 1.69 16.73 21.83
C GLY A 216 0.61 17.31 20.89
N ASN A 217 1.01 18.04 19.85
CA ASN A 217 0.08 18.49 18.82
C ASN A 217 -0.39 17.31 17.97
N THR A 218 -1.61 17.44 17.44
CA THR A 218 -2.20 16.44 16.51
C THR A 218 -2.20 17.01 15.11
N LYS A 219 -1.73 16.24 14.15
CA LYS A 219 -1.74 16.56 12.72
C LYS A 219 -2.67 15.61 11.98
N THR A 220 -3.55 16.16 11.14
CA THR A 220 -4.35 15.35 10.22
C THR A 220 -3.54 14.98 8.99
N VAL A 221 -3.40 13.70 8.74
CA VAL A 221 -2.75 13.14 7.55
C VAL A 221 -3.82 12.72 6.55
N THR A 222 -3.58 13.00 5.28
CA THR A 222 -4.51 12.69 4.18
C THR A 222 -3.79 11.91 3.09
N LYS A 223 -4.32 10.73 2.75
CA LYS A 223 -3.84 9.89 1.65
C LYS A 223 -4.95 9.75 0.61
N LYS A 224 -4.73 10.26 -0.59
CA LYS A 224 -5.71 10.27 -1.67
C LYS A 224 -5.65 8.97 -2.48
N GLY A 225 -6.79 8.31 -2.65
CA GLY A 225 -6.92 7.16 -3.53
C GLY A 225 -7.04 7.56 -5.02
N THR A 226 -6.97 6.57 -5.89
CA THR A 226 -7.19 6.73 -7.33
C THR A 226 -8.68 6.75 -7.66
N VAL A 227 -9.03 7.37 -8.79
CA VAL A 227 -10.41 7.36 -9.29
C VAL A 227 -10.72 6.02 -9.96
N ASN A 228 -11.81 5.42 -9.53
CA ASN A 228 -12.37 4.17 -10.06
C ASN A 228 -13.75 4.41 -10.66
N LYS A 229 -14.34 3.42 -11.28
CA LYS A 229 -15.69 3.49 -11.85
C LYS A 229 -16.52 2.26 -11.50
N VAL A 230 -17.83 2.45 -11.46
CA VAL A 230 -18.84 1.41 -11.30
C VAL A 230 -20.06 1.79 -12.12
N THR A 231 -20.74 0.82 -12.69
CA THR A 231 -21.96 1.06 -13.48
C THR A 231 -23.14 0.37 -12.78
N THR A 232 -24.20 1.11 -12.55
CA THR A 232 -25.47 0.55 -12.08
C THR A 232 -26.09 -0.28 -13.17
N PRO A 233 -26.61 -1.48 -12.88
CA PRO A 233 -27.26 -2.31 -13.89
C PRO A 233 -28.60 -1.71 -14.31
N ASP A 234 -29.05 -2.11 -15.50
CA ASP A 234 -30.40 -1.89 -15.95
C ASP A 234 -31.33 -2.93 -15.28
N PRO A 235 -32.35 -2.51 -14.49
CA PRO A 235 -33.29 -3.44 -13.88
C PRO A 235 -34.21 -4.12 -14.92
N PHE A 236 -34.37 -3.49 -16.08
CA PHE A 236 -35.35 -3.90 -17.07
C PHE A 236 -34.78 -4.85 -18.15
N ASN A 237 -33.65 -5.49 -17.88
CA ASN A 237 -33.13 -6.51 -18.77
C ASN A 237 -34.15 -7.68 -18.88
N ILE A 238 -34.84 -7.73 -20.01
CA ILE A 238 -35.83 -8.76 -20.32
C ILE A 238 -35.11 -9.81 -21.18
N GLU A 239 -35.05 -11.03 -20.67
CA GLU A 239 -34.52 -12.16 -21.39
C GLU A 239 -35.68 -12.85 -22.15
N THR A 240 -35.72 -12.75 -23.48
CA THR A 240 -36.66 -13.52 -24.31
C THR A 240 -36.18 -14.97 -24.42
N LYS A 241 -37.08 -15.91 -24.22
CA LYS A 241 -36.82 -17.34 -24.37
C LYS A 241 -37.36 -17.84 -25.68
N ASP A 242 -36.88 -19.01 -26.12
CA ASP A 242 -37.34 -19.64 -27.32
C ASP A 242 -38.88 -19.77 -27.36
N ALA A 243 -39.47 -19.46 -28.50
CA ALA A 243 -40.87 -19.60 -28.70
C ALA A 243 -41.25 -21.09 -28.73
N VAL A 244 -42.34 -21.44 -28.05
CA VAL A 244 -42.91 -22.79 -28.13
C VAL A 244 -44.05 -22.76 -29.11
N VAL A 245 -43.95 -23.60 -30.15
CA VAL A 245 -44.97 -23.77 -31.19
C VAL A 245 -45.66 -25.11 -30.98
N GLU A 246 -46.94 -25.09 -30.68
CA GLU A 246 -47.77 -26.27 -30.55
C GLU A 246 -49.00 -26.09 -31.43
N ASP A 247 -49.14 -26.99 -32.42
CA ASP A 247 -50.20 -26.92 -33.44
C ASP A 247 -50.24 -25.55 -34.16
N ALA A 248 -51.31 -24.79 -33.96
CA ALA A 248 -51.51 -23.46 -34.56
C ALA A 248 -51.27 -22.32 -33.51
N MET A 249 -50.73 -22.64 -32.34
CA MET A 249 -50.43 -21.66 -31.28
C MET A 249 -48.92 -21.44 -31.15
N VAL A 250 -48.54 -20.17 -31.00
CA VAL A 250 -47.18 -19.75 -30.68
C VAL A 250 -47.21 -19.14 -29.28
N THR A 251 -46.47 -19.72 -28.37
CA THR A 251 -46.28 -19.16 -27.03
C THR A 251 -44.94 -18.47 -26.93
N LEU A 252 -44.96 -17.16 -26.75
CA LEU A 252 -43.77 -16.35 -26.46
C LEU A 252 -43.56 -16.26 -24.94
N LYS A 253 -42.34 -16.50 -24.51
CA LYS A 253 -41.95 -16.42 -23.07
C LYS A 253 -40.83 -15.41 -22.90
N ALA A 254 -40.96 -14.61 -21.86
CA ALA A 254 -39.88 -13.73 -21.41
C ALA A 254 -39.76 -13.82 -19.87
N THR A 255 -38.56 -13.66 -19.36
CA THR A 255 -38.29 -13.54 -17.92
C THR A 255 -37.89 -12.12 -17.61
N ILE A 256 -38.50 -11.59 -16.56
CA ILE A 256 -38.17 -10.29 -16.00
C ILE A 256 -37.34 -10.55 -14.72
N SER A 257 -36.24 -9.79 -14.51
CA SER A 257 -35.43 -9.92 -13.32
C SER A 257 -36.21 -9.55 -12.05
N ASP A 258 -35.82 -10.13 -10.92
CA ASP A 258 -36.42 -9.77 -9.61
C ASP A 258 -36.23 -8.28 -9.31
N ALA A 259 -35.15 -7.68 -9.75
CA ALA A 259 -34.89 -6.24 -9.61
C ALA A 259 -35.90 -5.41 -10.41
N ALA A 260 -36.20 -5.78 -11.66
CA ALA A 260 -37.24 -5.13 -12.46
C ALA A 260 -38.62 -5.28 -11.82
N LEU A 261 -38.93 -6.48 -11.32
CA LEU A 261 -40.20 -6.73 -10.63
C LEU A 261 -40.34 -5.91 -9.34
N ALA A 262 -39.26 -5.74 -8.59
CA ALA A 262 -39.25 -4.89 -7.39
C ALA A 262 -39.46 -3.42 -7.74
N GLU A 263 -38.83 -2.94 -8.78
CA GLU A 263 -38.93 -1.55 -9.25
C GLU A 263 -40.38 -1.28 -9.79
N MET A 264 -40.95 -2.20 -10.51
CA MET A 264 -42.34 -2.13 -10.95
C MET A 264 -43.32 -2.05 -9.77
N LYS A 265 -43.07 -2.81 -8.71
CA LYS A 265 -43.90 -2.83 -7.49
C LYS A 265 -43.72 -1.56 -6.65
N SER A 266 -42.62 -0.84 -6.77
CA SER A 266 -42.38 0.42 -6.04
C SER A 266 -43.31 1.56 -6.46
N GLY A 267 -44.09 1.39 -7.53
CA GLY A 267 -45.08 2.37 -7.99
C GLY A 267 -44.51 3.49 -8.86
N ASN A 268 -43.25 3.39 -9.23
CA ASN A 268 -42.60 4.41 -10.11
C ASN A 268 -43.06 4.31 -11.58
N TYR A 269 -43.78 3.23 -11.95
CA TYR A 269 -44.27 3.00 -13.32
C TYR A 269 -45.72 2.58 -13.30
N ASN A 270 -46.58 3.36 -13.95
CA ASN A 270 -48.00 3.12 -13.96
C ASN A 270 -48.43 1.96 -14.89
N THR A 271 -47.62 1.67 -15.92
CA THR A 271 -47.92 0.57 -16.88
C THR A 271 -46.65 0.23 -17.68
N ILE A 272 -46.36 -1.05 -17.83
CA ILE A 272 -45.32 -1.57 -18.72
C ILE A 272 -46.03 -2.45 -19.76
N TYR A 273 -45.86 -2.11 -21.01
CA TYR A 273 -46.30 -2.93 -22.14
C TYR A 273 -45.08 -3.67 -22.68
N PRO A 274 -45.05 -5.01 -22.66
CA PRO A 274 -44.01 -5.73 -23.38
C PRO A 274 -44.22 -5.49 -24.89
N ALA A 275 -43.18 -4.98 -25.56
CA ALA A 275 -43.14 -4.96 -27.01
C ALA A 275 -42.35 -6.19 -27.46
N PHE A 276 -42.96 -6.95 -28.38
CA PHE A 276 -42.29 -8.03 -29.08
C PHE A 276 -42.02 -7.54 -30.49
N ASP A 277 -40.78 -7.43 -30.88
CA ASP A 277 -40.32 -7.16 -32.25
C ASP A 277 -40.16 -8.46 -33.03
#